data_45797d21284c5a055c4e86e812ab4827
#
_entry.id   45797d21284c5a055c4e86e812ab4827
#
_cell.length_a   1.000
_cell.length_b   1.000
_cell.length_c   1.000
_cell.angle_alpha   90.00
_cell.angle_beta   90.00
_cell.angle_gamma   90.00
#
_symmetry.space_group_name_H-M   'P 1'
#
loop_
_entity.id
_entity.type
_entity.pdbx_description
1 polymer ?
#
loop_
_entity_poly.entity_id
_entity_poly.type
_entity_poly.pdbx_seq_one_letter_code
_entity_poly.pdbx_strand_id
1 'polypeptide(L)'
;KAVEIAPGREMIVQKSAFLASQSSVELSVFFNKKIGAGLFGGEGFIMQKLSGSGLAFLEFDGHVCSYELQQGQQLIVDTGYIAAMEATCSMDIQSVPGMKNILLGGEGLFNTVISGPGKVWLQTMPINAVAGALSPYLTTSK
;
A
#
# COMPACT_ATOMS: atom_id res chain seq x y z
N LYS A 1 0.49 9.06 11.86
CA LYS A 1 1.66 8.53 12.60
C LYS A 1 2.92 9.27 12.17
N ALA A 2 3.70 9.78 13.14
CA ALA A 2 5.04 10.31 12.87
C ALA A 2 6.04 9.15 12.80
N VAL A 3 6.93 9.20 11.82
CA VAL A 3 8.02 8.25 11.61
C VAL A 3 9.33 9.00 11.38
N GLU A 4 10.41 8.49 11.93
CA GLU A 4 11.74 9.03 11.71
C GLU A 4 12.40 8.33 10.53
N ILE A 5 12.82 9.10 9.55
CA ILE A 5 13.57 8.67 8.38
C ILE A 5 15.04 9.00 8.62
N ALA A 6 15.92 8.04 8.39
CA ALA A 6 17.36 8.20 8.50
C ALA A 6 18.07 7.23 7.54
N PRO A 7 19.35 7.42 7.24
CA PRO A 7 20.13 6.44 6.47
C PRO A 7 20.04 5.05 7.13
N GLY A 8 19.66 4.03 6.35
CA GLY A 8 19.38 2.67 6.81
C GLY A 8 18.03 2.47 7.51
N ARG A 9 17.20 3.53 7.59
CA ARG A 9 15.83 3.51 8.12
C ARG A 9 14.85 4.16 7.14
N GLU A 10 15.06 3.92 5.87
CA GLU A 10 14.17 4.36 4.82
C GLU A 10 12.88 3.52 4.82
N MET A 11 11.80 4.14 4.37
CA MET A 11 10.50 3.48 4.29
C MET A 11 9.94 3.53 2.87
N ILE A 12 9.16 2.52 2.55
CA ILE A 12 8.33 2.47 1.35
C ILE A 12 6.89 2.56 1.80
N VAL A 13 6.17 3.55 1.30
CA VAL A 13 4.79 3.86 1.72
C VAL A 13 3.87 3.93 0.52
N GLN A 14 2.62 3.55 0.69
CA GLN A 14 1.60 3.78 -0.33
C GLN A 14 1.45 5.29 -0.56
N LYS A 15 1.26 5.73 -1.81
CA LYS A 15 1.15 7.16 -2.16
C LYS A 15 0.11 7.88 -1.30
N SER A 16 -1.04 7.26 -1.07
CA SER A 16 -2.12 7.81 -0.24
C SER A 16 -1.79 7.91 1.25
N ALA A 17 -0.80 7.15 1.72
CA ALA A 17 -0.39 7.17 3.12
C ALA A 17 0.56 8.33 3.46
N PHE A 18 1.20 8.96 2.47
CA PHE A 18 2.07 10.10 2.74
C PHE A 18 1.26 11.37 2.97
N LEU A 19 1.44 11.99 4.12
CA LEU A 19 0.76 13.24 4.50
C LEU A 19 1.67 14.46 4.41
N ALA A 20 2.83 14.41 5.05
CA ALA A 20 3.79 15.51 5.08
C ALA A 20 5.18 15.02 5.52
N SER A 21 6.21 15.82 5.31
CA SER A 21 7.54 15.58 5.85
C SER A 21 8.33 16.89 6.04
N GLN A 22 9.40 16.80 6.79
CA GLN A 22 10.45 17.84 6.77
C GLN A 22 11.10 17.86 5.39
N SER A 23 11.62 19.03 4.99
CA SER A 23 12.24 19.24 3.67
C SER A 23 13.52 18.42 3.43
N SER A 24 14.11 17.87 4.48
CA SER A 24 15.27 16.97 4.43
C SER A 24 14.90 15.51 4.14
N VAL A 25 13.60 15.17 4.07
CA VAL A 25 13.10 13.88 3.62
C VAL A 25 12.79 13.96 2.13
N GLU A 26 13.37 13.06 1.36
CA GLU A 26 13.20 12.95 -0.08
C GLU A 26 12.17 11.88 -0.42
N LEU A 27 11.29 12.20 -1.37
CA LEU A 27 10.30 11.27 -1.92
C LEU A 27 10.72 10.85 -3.33
N SER A 28 10.69 9.55 -3.59
CA SER A 28 10.88 9.00 -4.92
C SER A 28 9.86 7.90 -5.19
N VAL A 29 9.57 7.63 -6.47
CA VAL A 29 8.70 6.51 -6.84
C VAL A 29 9.49 5.22 -6.69
N PHE A 30 9.02 4.32 -5.83
CA PHE A 30 9.60 2.99 -5.66
C PHE A 30 8.96 1.97 -6.62
N PHE A 31 7.64 2.04 -6.77
CA PHE A 31 6.87 1.09 -7.55
C PHE A 31 5.65 1.79 -8.16
N ASN A 32 5.41 1.56 -9.44
CA ASN A 32 4.24 2.09 -10.14
C ASN A 32 3.74 1.05 -11.14
N LYS A 33 2.60 0.42 -10.85
CA LYS A 33 1.88 -0.43 -11.81
C LYS A 33 0.46 0.06 -11.99
N LYS A 34 0.05 0.22 -13.24
CA LYS A 34 -1.34 0.50 -13.62
C LYS A 34 -2.21 -0.76 -13.48
N ILE A 35 -2.30 -1.28 -12.26
CA ILE A 35 -3.16 -2.40 -11.89
C ILE A 35 -4.33 -1.86 -11.09
N GLY A 36 -5.51 -2.43 -11.27
CA GLY A 36 -6.67 -2.04 -10.51
C GLY A 36 -7.00 -0.56 -10.63
N ALA A 37 -6.98 0.01 -11.85
CA ALA A 37 -7.17 1.45 -12.07
C ALA A 37 -8.46 1.99 -11.45
N GLY A 38 -9.52 1.19 -11.37
CA GLY A 38 -10.75 1.53 -10.64
C GLY A 38 -10.61 1.42 -9.11
N LEU A 39 -9.73 0.52 -8.62
CA LEU A 39 -9.51 0.33 -7.17
C LEU A 39 -8.59 1.40 -6.57
N PHE A 40 -7.64 1.91 -7.34
CA PHE A 40 -6.61 2.85 -6.88
C PHE A 40 -6.71 4.24 -7.54
N GLY A 41 -7.89 4.59 -8.05
CA GLY A 41 -8.17 5.96 -8.51
C GLY A 41 -7.51 6.33 -9.85
N GLY A 42 -7.50 5.46 -10.85
CA GLY A 42 -7.05 5.77 -12.22
C GLY A 42 -5.52 5.83 -12.41
N GLU A 43 -4.76 6.15 -11.36
CA GLU A 43 -3.29 6.20 -11.40
C GLU A 43 -2.65 4.82 -11.17
N GLY A 44 -3.42 3.86 -10.64
CA GLY A 44 -2.95 2.54 -10.25
C GLY A 44 -2.31 2.51 -8.86
N PHE A 45 -1.72 1.36 -8.52
CA PHE A 45 -1.04 1.17 -7.24
C PHE A 45 0.37 1.76 -7.29
N ILE A 46 0.63 2.74 -6.44
CA ILE A 46 1.90 3.47 -6.38
C ILE A 46 2.46 3.38 -4.97
N MET A 47 3.73 2.95 -4.87
CA MET A 47 4.52 3.01 -3.66
C MET A 47 5.64 4.04 -3.81
N GLN A 48 5.85 4.82 -2.78
CA GLN A 48 6.89 5.86 -2.71
C GLN A 48 7.94 5.47 -1.69
N LYS A 49 9.20 5.75 -1.99
CA LYS A 49 10.30 5.62 -1.04
C LYS A 49 10.53 6.95 -0.35
N LEU A 50 10.60 6.93 0.97
CA LEU A 50 11.03 8.02 1.82
C LEU A 50 12.48 7.77 2.24
N SER A 51 13.36 8.71 1.92
CA SER A 51 14.80 8.66 2.21
C SER A 51 15.30 9.99 2.75
N GLY A 52 16.58 10.09 3.07
CA GLY A 52 17.15 11.28 3.69
C GLY A 52 17.16 11.21 5.21
N SER A 53 16.90 12.33 5.90
CA SER A 53 16.94 12.40 7.37
C SER A 53 15.94 13.42 7.88
N GLY A 54 14.97 12.99 8.70
CA GLY A 54 13.96 13.87 9.27
C GLY A 54 12.68 13.13 9.65
N LEU A 55 11.65 13.89 10.01
CA LEU A 55 10.34 13.37 10.33
C LEU A 55 9.45 13.34 9.07
N ALA A 56 8.74 12.22 8.89
CA ALA A 56 7.63 12.11 7.97
C ALA A 56 6.35 11.79 8.76
N PHE A 57 5.22 12.23 8.23
CA PHE A 57 3.90 12.00 8.80
C PHE A 57 3.09 11.17 7.82
N LEU A 58 2.57 10.05 8.32
CA LEU A 58 1.78 9.11 7.55
C LEU A 58 0.37 9.03 8.11
N GLU A 59 -0.61 8.92 7.21
CA GLU A 59 -1.98 8.56 7.56
C GLU A 59 -2.29 7.14 7.09
N PHE A 60 -3.16 6.47 7.82
CA PHE A 60 -3.56 5.11 7.54
C PHE A 60 -5.07 4.97 7.71
N ASP A 61 -5.67 4.15 6.86
CA ASP A 61 -7.11 3.92 6.85
C ASP A 61 -7.49 2.81 7.84
N GLY A 62 -8.13 3.19 8.94
CA GLY A 62 -8.57 2.28 9.99
C GLY A 62 -7.46 1.90 10.97
N HIS A 63 -7.50 0.66 11.47
CA HIS A 63 -6.48 0.14 12.37
C HIS A 63 -5.24 -0.30 11.61
N VAL A 64 -4.07 -0.16 12.25
CA VAL A 64 -2.78 -0.55 11.67
C VAL A 64 -2.22 -1.77 12.41
N CYS A 65 -2.03 -2.86 11.68
CA CYS A 65 -1.29 -4.02 12.15
C CYS A 65 0.13 -4.01 11.59
N SER A 66 1.10 -4.48 12.36
CA SER A 66 2.47 -4.60 11.88
C SER A 66 3.01 -6.02 12.05
N TYR A 67 3.81 -6.45 11.06
CA TYR A 67 4.45 -7.77 11.02
C TYR A 67 5.95 -7.58 10.85
N GLU A 68 6.74 -8.31 11.63
CA GLU A 68 8.19 -8.38 11.48
C GLU A 68 8.53 -9.64 10.70
N LEU A 69 9.07 -9.48 9.50
CA LEU A 69 9.50 -10.59 8.65
C LEU A 69 11.00 -10.82 8.82
N GLN A 70 11.37 -12.05 9.13
CA GLN A 70 12.76 -12.47 9.14
C GLN A 70 13.24 -12.72 7.72
N GLN A 71 14.56 -12.85 7.54
CA GLN A 71 15.13 -13.21 6.25
C GLN A 71 14.55 -14.54 5.75
N GLY A 72 14.09 -14.54 4.49
CA GLY A 72 13.46 -15.71 3.85
C GLY A 72 11.97 -15.91 4.20
N GLN A 73 11.43 -15.14 5.13
CA GLN A 73 9.98 -15.15 5.39
C GLN A 73 9.25 -14.29 4.36
N GLN A 74 8.05 -14.73 4.02
CA GLN A 74 7.16 -14.04 3.08
C GLN A 74 5.78 -13.85 3.68
N LEU A 75 5.15 -12.74 3.34
CA LEU A 75 3.76 -12.43 3.65
C LEU A 75 3.02 -12.18 2.34
N ILE A 76 1.91 -12.88 2.13
CA ILE A 76 1.01 -12.64 1.00
C ILE A 76 -0.14 -11.79 1.49
N VAL A 77 -0.35 -10.64 0.83
CA VAL A 77 -1.34 -9.64 1.23
C VAL A 77 -2.15 -9.21 0.01
N ASP A 78 -3.44 -8.97 0.18
CA ASP A 78 -4.20 -8.21 -0.81
C ASP A 78 -3.55 -6.82 -0.96
N THR A 79 -3.22 -6.46 -2.20
CA THR A 79 -2.42 -5.28 -2.53
C THR A 79 -2.97 -3.99 -1.93
N GLY A 80 -4.30 -3.86 -1.84
CA GLY A 80 -4.97 -2.66 -1.30
C GLY A 80 -4.75 -2.43 0.19
N TYR A 81 -4.38 -3.45 0.94
CA TYR A 81 -4.21 -3.36 2.39
C TYR A 81 -2.79 -3.01 2.84
N ILE A 82 -1.84 -2.93 1.92
CA ILE A 82 -0.46 -2.53 2.23
C ILE A 82 -0.41 -1.02 2.45
N ALA A 83 -0.02 -0.60 3.63
CA ALA A 83 0.16 0.82 3.97
C ALA A 83 1.63 1.26 3.83
N ALA A 84 2.55 0.49 4.41
CA ALA A 84 3.97 0.78 4.40
C ALA A 84 4.81 -0.47 4.63
N MET A 85 6.10 -0.40 4.31
CA MET A 85 7.11 -1.38 4.69
C MET A 85 8.48 -0.70 4.84
N GLU A 86 9.39 -1.32 5.58
CA GLU A 86 10.80 -0.91 5.59
C GLU A 86 11.44 -1.17 4.22
N ALA A 87 12.40 -0.33 3.83
CA ALA A 87 13.06 -0.45 2.54
C ALA A 87 13.97 -1.68 2.42
N THR A 88 14.19 -2.40 3.52
CA THR A 88 14.86 -3.71 3.55
C THR A 88 13.98 -4.84 3.01
N CYS A 89 12.65 -4.66 3.02
CA CYS A 89 11.72 -5.59 2.39
C CYS A 89 11.71 -5.43 0.87
N SER A 90 11.40 -6.51 0.17
CA SER A 90 11.08 -6.50 -1.25
C SER A 90 9.63 -6.90 -1.48
N MET A 91 9.05 -6.49 -2.62
CA MET A 91 7.68 -6.82 -2.96
C MET A 91 7.54 -7.24 -4.43
N ASP A 92 6.63 -8.17 -4.68
CA ASP A 92 6.22 -8.59 -6.01
C ASP A 92 4.69 -8.71 -6.08
N ILE A 93 4.07 -8.16 -7.13
CA ILE A 93 2.61 -8.20 -7.29
C ILE A 93 2.23 -9.28 -8.27
N GLN A 94 1.34 -10.16 -7.82
CA GLN A 94 0.85 -11.32 -8.55
C GLN A 94 -0.66 -11.20 -8.78
N SER A 95 -1.10 -11.53 -9.99
CA SER A 95 -2.53 -11.68 -10.27
C SER A 95 -3.03 -13.02 -9.73
N VAL A 96 -4.21 -13.01 -9.10
CA VAL A 96 -4.85 -14.24 -8.63
C VAL A 96 -5.50 -14.95 -9.84
N PRO A 97 -5.07 -16.17 -10.21
CA PRO A 97 -5.65 -16.91 -11.32
C PRO A 97 -7.12 -17.20 -11.10
N GLY A 98 -7.94 -17.13 -12.15
CA GLY A 98 -9.35 -17.55 -12.14
C GLY A 98 -10.35 -16.51 -11.64
N MET A 99 -9.92 -15.37 -11.11
CA MET A 99 -10.83 -14.34 -10.57
C MET A 99 -11.03 -13.13 -11.49
N LYS A 100 -10.67 -13.25 -12.77
CA LYS A 100 -10.78 -12.15 -13.75
C LYS A 100 -12.21 -11.66 -14.02
N ASN A 101 -13.24 -12.41 -13.63
CA ASN A 101 -14.63 -12.15 -14.04
C ASN A 101 -15.65 -12.12 -12.90
N ILE A 102 -15.26 -12.11 -11.64
CA ILE A 102 -16.20 -12.38 -10.53
C ILE A 102 -16.81 -11.12 -9.93
N LEU A 103 -16.21 -9.96 -10.12
CA LEU A 103 -16.80 -8.70 -9.63
C LEU A 103 -16.96 -7.70 -10.76
N LEU A 104 -18.18 -7.25 -10.94
CA LEU A 104 -18.69 -6.15 -11.75
C LEU A 104 -17.63 -5.05 -12.05
N GLY A 105 -16.83 -5.23 -13.11
CA GLY A 105 -15.86 -4.23 -13.52
C GLY A 105 -14.59 -4.74 -14.19
N GLY A 106 -14.35 -6.05 -14.26
CA GLY A 106 -13.22 -6.60 -15.02
C GLY A 106 -11.84 -6.40 -14.37
N GLU A 107 -11.79 -5.93 -13.14
CA GLU A 107 -10.54 -5.71 -12.41
C GLU A 107 -10.16 -6.96 -11.62
N GLY A 108 -8.98 -7.52 -11.92
CA GLY A 108 -8.46 -8.69 -11.25
C GLY A 108 -8.11 -8.39 -9.79
N LEU A 109 -8.24 -9.39 -8.93
CA LEU A 109 -7.67 -9.33 -7.59
C LEU A 109 -6.14 -9.49 -7.71
N PHE A 110 -5.42 -8.67 -7.00
CA PHE A 110 -3.97 -8.67 -6.96
C PHE A 110 -3.48 -8.91 -5.54
N ASN A 111 -2.63 -9.90 -5.40
CA ASN A 111 -1.90 -10.12 -4.17
C ASN A 111 -0.47 -9.61 -4.31
N THR A 112 0.05 -9.06 -3.24
CA THR A 112 1.47 -8.71 -3.12
C THR A 112 2.15 -9.72 -2.22
N VAL A 113 3.25 -10.29 -2.70
CA VAL A 113 4.18 -11.08 -1.91
C VAL A 113 5.25 -10.13 -1.39
N ILE A 114 5.31 -9.96 -0.08
CA ILE A 114 6.34 -9.16 0.59
C ILE A 114 7.34 -10.11 1.21
N SER A 115 8.62 -9.91 0.93
CA SER A 115 9.72 -10.73 1.46
C SER A 115 10.58 -9.91 2.40
N GLY A 116 10.87 -10.46 3.60
CA GLY A 116 11.77 -9.86 4.56
C GLY A 116 13.25 -9.98 4.18
N PRO A 117 14.13 -9.38 4.97
CA PRO A 117 13.88 -8.95 6.34
C PRO A 117 13.30 -7.54 6.43
N GLY A 118 12.47 -7.30 7.48
CA GLY A 118 11.97 -5.97 7.81
C GLY A 118 10.51 -5.95 8.26
N LYS A 119 10.06 -4.77 8.66
CA LYS A 119 8.71 -4.56 9.15
C LYS A 119 7.75 -4.12 8.06
N VAL A 120 6.54 -4.66 8.10
CA VAL A 120 5.43 -4.35 7.19
C VAL A 120 4.26 -3.83 8.01
N TRP A 121 3.57 -2.80 7.51
CA TRP A 121 2.35 -2.24 8.11
C TRP A 121 1.19 -2.42 7.15
N LEU A 122 0.11 -3.02 7.66
CA LEU A 122 -1.14 -3.20 6.95
C LEU A 122 -2.22 -2.33 7.59
N GLN A 123 -3.11 -1.78 6.76
CA GLN A 123 -4.27 -1.02 7.17
C GLN A 123 -5.54 -1.84 7.01
N THR A 124 -6.52 -1.69 7.92
CA THR A 124 -7.69 -2.59 7.94
C THR A 124 -8.89 -2.08 7.15
N MET A 125 -8.93 -0.79 6.80
CA MET A 125 -10.07 -0.18 6.11
C MET A 125 -9.62 0.78 5.00
N PRO A 126 -8.85 0.31 3.99
CA PRO A 126 -8.45 1.19 2.90
C PRO A 126 -9.69 1.79 2.23
N ILE A 127 -9.64 3.08 1.93
CA ILE A 127 -10.81 3.87 1.48
C ILE A 127 -11.51 3.27 0.25
N ASN A 128 -10.76 2.66 -0.65
CA ASN A 128 -11.30 1.98 -1.82
C ASN A 128 -12.12 0.74 -1.44
N ALA A 129 -11.68 -0.06 -0.47
CA ALA A 129 -12.44 -1.21 0.04
C ALA A 129 -13.72 -0.75 0.74
N VAL A 130 -13.65 0.34 1.53
CA VAL A 130 -14.82 0.95 2.18
C VAL A 130 -15.82 1.45 1.12
N ALA A 131 -15.34 2.18 0.10
CA ALA A 131 -16.18 2.67 -0.99
C ALA A 131 -16.84 1.50 -1.75
N GLY A 132 -16.11 0.44 -2.05
CA GLY A 132 -16.63 -0.79 -2.68
C GLY A 132 -17.70 -1.46 -1.84
N ALA A 133 -17.50 -1.56 -0.52
CA ALA A 133 -18.47 -2.15 0.41
C ALA A 133 -19.74 -1.31 0.53
N LEU A 134 -19.66 0.02 0.44
CA LEU A 134 -20.79 0.93 0.53
C LEU A 134 -21.55 1.07 -0.81
N SER A 135 -20.86 0.90 -1.93
CA SER A 135 -21.42 1.11 -3.28
C SER A 135 -22.79 0.44 -3.52
N PRO A 136 -23.05 -0.82 -3.11
CA PRO A 136 -24.36 -1.46 -3.29
C PRO A 136 -25.51 -0.80 -2.52
N TYR A 137 -25.20 -0.02 -1.48
CA TYR A 137 -26.18 0.64 -0.61
C TYR A 137 -26.43 2.11 -1.00
N LEU A 138 -25.63 2.65 -1.90
CA LEU A 138 -25.78 4.03 -2.38
C LEU A 138 -26.75 4.04 -3.56
N THR A 139 -27.88 4.72 -3.41
CA THR A 139 -28.80 4.98 -4.52
C THR A 139 -28.17 5.98 -5.46
N THR A 140 -27.77 5.55 -6.65
CA THR A 140 -27.50 6.50 -7.75
C THR A 140 -28.82 7.03 -8.26
N SER A 141 -29.21 8.26 -7.86
CA SER A 141 -30.25 8.98 -8.58
C SER A 141 -29.74 9.23 -10.00
N LYS A 142 -30.45 8.66 -10.99
CA LYS A 142 -30.26 9.00 -12.40
C LYS A 142 -30.75 10.42 -12.67
#